data_b89e00fb56c3fba2adf74fc3fa3e8403
#
_entry.id   b89e00fb56c3fba2adf74fc3fa3e8403
#
_cell.length_a   1.000
_cell.length_b   1.000
_cell.length_c   1.000
_cell.angle_alpha   90.00
_cell.angle_beta   90.00
_cell.angle_gamma   90.00
#
_symmetry.space_group_name_H-M   'P 1'
#
loop_
_entity.id
_entity.type
_entity.pdbx_description
1 polymer ?
#
loop_
_entity_poly.entity_id
_entity_poly.type
_entity_poly.pdbx_seq_one_letter_code
_entity_poly.pdbx_strand_id
1 'polypeptide(L)'
;MNQNQRKTNQNLKKSLSKRGIQISRRKISRIMKNRGLKSSYTVAYFKVHHSTCNEAKTTNVLNRKFLRDNPLEAIVTDLTYVRVGKKWNYVCFILDLFNREILGYSCGEHKDAVLVKKAFSRIKQPLTEVEIFHTDRGKEFDNQAIDELLTTFDINRSLSHKGCPFDNAVAESTYKSLKVEFVYQYTFETLQQLDLELFDYVNWWNHLRLHGTLGYETPVGYRNQRLAQRILDNELGCANASEAV
;
A
#
# COMPACT_ATOMS: atom_id res chain seq x y z
N MET A 1 -6.85 13.35 24.10
CA MET A 1 -7.25 12.95 22.73
C MET A 1 -6.13 12.10 22.15
N ASN A 2 -6.42 10.83 21.79
CA ASN A 2 -5.43 9.86 21.30
C ASN A 2 -4.88 10.31 19.92
N GLN A 3 -3.61 10.00 19.60
CA GLN A 3 -2.98 10.34 18.32
C GLN A 3 -3.79 9.81 17.11
N ASN A 4 -4.36 8.61 17.24
CA ASN A 4 -5.18 7.98 16.20
C ASN A 4 -6.48 8.76 15.94
N GLN A 5 -7.13 9.26 17.00
CA GLN A 5 -8.31 10.14 16.87
C GLN A 5 -7.96 11.47 16.17
N ARG A 6 -6.76 12.01 16.43
CA ARG A 6 -6.29 13.23 15.75
C ARG A 6 -6.09 13.00 14.26
N LYS A 7 -5.53 11.84 13.85
CA LYS A 7 -5.36 11.46 12.42
C LYS A 7 -6.72 11.34 11.73
N THR A 8 -7.68 10.62 12.33
CA THR A 8 -9.04 10.47 11.79
C THR A 8 -9.70 11.82 11.57
N ASN A 9 -9.67 12.72 12.57
CA ASN A 9 -10.27 14.04 12.45
C ASN A 9 -9.58 14.92 11.40
N GLN A 10 -8.28 14.71 11.14
CA GLN A 10 -7.57 15.39 10.08
C GLN A 10 -8.02 14.90 8.69
N ASN A 11 -8.14 13.59 8.50
CA ASN A 11 -8.64 13.02 7.25
C ASN A 11 -10.07 13.48 6.96
N LEU A 12 -10.96 13.45 7.98
CA LEU A 12 -12.32 13.95 7.85
C LEU A 12 -12.36 15.44 7.48
N LYS A 13 -11.52 16.27 8.14
CA LYS A 13 -11.42 17.70 7.81
C LYS A 13 -11.04 17.90 6.34
N LYS A 14 -10.03 17.17 5.85
CA LYS A 14 -9.56 17.26 4.45
C LYS A 14 -10.62 16.77 3.47
N SER A 15 -11.28 15.64 3.76
CA SER A 15 -12.37 15.13 2.93
C SER A 15 -13.55 16.11 2.84
N LEU A 16 -13.94 16.73 3.96
CA LEU A 16 -15.00 17.72 3.99
C LEU A 16 -14.61 19.00 3.24
N SER A 17 -13.36 19.44 3.39
CA SER A 17 -12.83 20.60 2.66
C SER A 17 -12.88 20.39 1.14
N LYS A 18 -12.55 19.19 0.63
CA LYS A 18 -12.68 18.83 -0.80
C LYS A 18 -14.14 18.89 -1.30
N ARG A 19 -15.11 18.77 -0.39
CA ARG A 19 -16.56 18.93 -0.68
C ARG A 19 -17.08 20.35 -0.41
N GLY A 20 -16.19 21.33 -0.23
CA GLY A 20 -16.54 22.73 0.05
C GLY A 20 -16.93 23.02 1.50
N ILE A 21 -16.89 22.03 2.41
CA ILE A 21 -17.31 22.20 3.81
C ILE A 21 -16.11 22.57 4.68
N GLN A 22 -16.07 23.82 5.15
CA GLN A 22 -15.03 24.32 6.06
C GLN A 22 -15.42 24.07 7.51
N ILE A 23 -14.69 23.19 8.20
CA ILE A 23 -14.98 22.79 9.57
C ILE A 23 -13.71 22.57 10.39
N SER A 24 -13.71 22.98 11.67
CA SER A 24 -12.57 22.77 12.56
C SER A 24 -12.51 21.33 13.09
N ARG A 25 -11.30 20.84 13.37
CA ARG A 25 -11.11 19.51 14.00
C ARG A 25 -11.83 19.38 15.36
N ARG A 26 -11.91 20.47 16.13
CA ARG A 26 -12.65 20.49 17.41
C ARG A 26 -14.14 20.24 17.19
N LYS A 27 -14.75 20.89 16.17
CA LYS A 27 -16.17 20.68 15.82
C LYS A 27 -16.42 19.25 15.31
N ILE A 28 -15.53 18.70 14.48
CA ILE A 28 -15.59 17.28 14.05
C ILE A 28 -15.57 16.36 15.27
N SER A 29 -14.61 16.55 16.20
CA SER A 29 -14.49 15.75 17.41
C SER A 29 -15.75 15.78 18.26
N ARG A 30 -16.35 16.97 18.41
CA ARG A 30 -17.60 17.16 19.17
C ARG A 30 -18.78 16.44 18.51
N ILE A 31 -18.92 16.57 17.20
CA ILE A 31 -19.98 15.88 16.44
C ILE A 31 -19.82 14.36 16.56
N MET A 32 -18.61 13.83 16.36
CA MET A 32 -18.34 12.40 16.51
C MET A 32 -18.69 11.90 17.91
N LYS A 33 -18.29 12.63 18.95
CA LYS A 33 -18.63 12.30 20.35
C LYS A 33 -20.14 12.29 20.59
N ASN A 34 -20.85 13.31 20.13
CA ASN A 34 -22.29 13.44 20.33
C ASN A 34 -23.10 12.37 19.56
N ARG A 35 -22.55 11.87 18.45
CA ARG A 35 -23.15 10.80 17.63
C ARG A 35 -22.65 9.41 18.00
N GLY A 36 -21.85 9.25 19.06
CA GLY A 36 -21.27 7.98 19.44
C GLY A 36 -20.28 7.38 18.43
N LEU A 37 -19.83 8.19 17.45
CA LEU A 37 -18.91 7.74 16.40
C LEU A 37 -17.50 7.60 16.97
N LYS A 38 -16.88 6.43 16.76
CA LYS A 38 -15.50 6.14 17.16
C LYS A 38 -14.66 5.84 15.93
N SER A 39 -13.38 6.24 15.97
CA SER A 39 -12.43 5.84 14.93
C SER A 39 -12.08 4.37 15.09
N SER A 40 -12.10 3.59 14.00
CA SER A 40 -11.62 2.20 13.98
C SER A 40 -10.16 2.05 14.45
N TYR A 41 -9.35 3.09 14.33
CA TYR A 41 -7.98 3.13 14.85
C TYR A 41 -7.86 3.33 16.38
N THR A 42 -8.95 3.54 17.10
CA THR A 42 -8.88 3.85 18.55
C THR A 42 -8.65 2.62 19.43
N VAL A 43 -8.76 1.42 18.87
CA VAL A 43 -8.75 0.14 19.62
C VAL A 43 -7.48 -0.71 19.38
N ALA A 44 -6.45 -0.19 18.77
CA ALA A 44 -5.26 -0.97 18.47
C ALA A 44 -4.29 -1.08 19.66
N TYR A 45 -4.19 -2.27 20.26
CA TYR A 45 -3.07 -2.68 21.12
C TYR A 45 -1.87 -3.00 20.22
N PHE A 46 -0.83 -2.18 20.26
CA PHE A 46 0.43 -2.44 19.57
C PHE A 46 1.54 -2.69 20.58
N LYS A 47 2.11 -3.90 20.57
CA LYS A 47 3.39 -4.18 21.25
C LYS A 47 4.50 -3.97 20.24
N VAL A 48 5.42 -3.06 20.56
CA VAL A 48 6.66 -2.88 19.79
C VAL A 48 7.57 -4.07 20.11
N HIS A 49 7.88 -4.88 19.10
CA HIS A 49 8.96 -5.87 19.19
C HIS A 49 10.26 -5.18 18.77
N HIS A 50 11.22 -5.10 19.68
CA HIS A 50 12.60 -4.73 19.36
C HIS A 50 13.31 -5.99 18.87
N SER A 51 13.64 -6.03 17.58
CA SER A 51 14.53 -7.05 17.03
C SER A 51 15.87 -6.41 16.66
N THR A 52 16.96 -7.04 17.07
CA THR A 52 18.31 -6.71 16.63
C THR A 52 18.50 -7.21 15.21
N CYS A 53 18.84 -6.32 14.28
CA CYS A 53 19.14 -6.67 12.90
C CYS A 53 20.50 -7.38 12.81
N ASN A 54 20.51 -8.63 12.30
CA ASN A 54 21.73 -9.30 11.88
C ASN A 54 22.00 -8.99 10.40
N GLU A 55 23.11 -8.34 10.11
CA GLU A 55 23.59 -8.04 8.76
C GLU A 55 24.04 -9.33 8.06
N ALA A 56 23.16 -10.01 7.38
CA ALA A 56 23.49 -11.17 6.54
C ALA A 56 23.59 -10.74 5.06
N LYS A 57 24.51 -11.38 4.35
CA LYS A 57 25.03 -11.16 2.99
C LYS A 57 24.05 -11.09 1.82
N THR A 58 22.81 -10.65 1.97
CA THR A 58 21.86 -10.57 0.83
C THR A 58 21.52 -9.12 0.56
N THR A 59 21.63 -8.74 -0.70
CA THR A 59 21.53 -7.36 -1.16
C THR A 59 20.10 -6.83 -0.98
N ASN A 60 19.92 -5.92 -0.01
CA ASN A 60 18.73 -5.09 0.08
C ASN A 60 18.91 -3.90 -0.89
N VAL A 61 18.52 -4.10 -2.15
CA VAL A 61 18.64 -3.07 -3.19
C VAL A 61 17.77 -1.86 -2.87
N LEU A 62 16.60 -2.07 -2.26
CA LEU A 62 15.69 -0.99 -1.87
C LEU A 62 16.30 -0.06 -0.80
N ASN A 63 17.10 -0.62 0.13
CA ASN A 63 17.84 0.09 1.19
C ASN A 63 16.99 1.15 1.91
N ARG A 64 15.72 0.81 2.26
CA ARG A 64 14.76 1.69 2.94
C ARG A 64 14.42 2.99 2.19
N LYS A 65 14.78 3.10 0.92
CA LYS A 65 14.38 4.23 0.07
C LYS A 65 12.94 4.03 -0.38
N PHE A 66 11.97 4.36 0.49
CA PHE A 66 10.56 4.16 0.24
C PHE A 66 9.89 5.32 -0.51
N LEU A 67 10.59 6.41 -0.73
CA LEU A 67 10.13 7.50 -1.61
C LEU A 67 10.73 7.24 -2.99
N ARG A 68 9.87 7.25 -4.00
CA ARG A 68 10.23 7.05 -5.39
C ARG A 68 9.72 8.23 -6.22
N ASP A 69 10.46 8.53 -7.26
CA ASP A 69 10.12 9.65 -8.13
C ASP A 69 9.22 9.22 -9.29
N ASN A 70 9.31 7.95 -9.71
CA ASN A 70 8.57 7.40 -10.83
C ASN A 70 7.60 6.28 -10.40
N PRO A 71 6.42 6.17 -11.05
CA PRO A 71 5.59 4.99 -10.94
C PRO A 71 6.37 3.74 -11.34
N LEU A 72 6.07 2.61 -10.71
CA LEU A 72 6.64 1.28 -10.98
C LEU A 72 8.15 1.13 -10.74
N GLU A 73 8.88 2.18 -10.38
CA GLU A 73 10.32 2.10 -10.04
C GLU A 73 10.60 1.07 -8.94
N ALA A 74 9.72 0.94 -7.95
CA ALA A 74 9.82 -0.12 -6.98
C ALA A 74 8.44 -0.53 -6.47
N ILE A 75 8.16 -1.83 -6.52
CA ILE A 75 6.98 -2.43 -5.93
C ILE A 75 7.36 -3.27 -4.71
N VAL A 76 6.50 -3.25 -3.70
CA VAL A 76 6.68 -4.05 -2.48
C VAL A 76 5.51 -4.97 -2.26
N THR A 77 5.78 -6.12 -1.67
CA THR A 77 4.75 -7.10 -1.32
C THR A 77 5.01 -7.70 0.05
N ASP A 78 3.97 -8.25 0.60
CA ASP A 78 3.95 -9.06 1.81
C ASP A 78 2.66 -9.89 1.81
N LEU A 79 2.48 -10.73 2.81
CA LEU A 79 1.30 -11.56 3.00
C LEU A 79 0.72 -11.35 4.40
N THR A 80 -0.60 -11.36 4.47
CA THR A 80 -1.27 -11.44 5.77
C THR A 80 -2.29 -12.56 5.79
N TYR A 81 -2.67 -12.98 6.99
CA TYR A 81 -3.70 -14.01 7.17
C TYR A 81 -5.03 -13.35 7.55
N VAL A 82 -6.12 -13.94 7.03
CA VAL A 82 -7.51 -13.55 7.26
C VAL A 82 -8.31 -14.80 7.58
N ARG A 83 -9.20 -14.72 8.56
CA ARG A 83 -10.08 -15.83 8.91
C ARG A 83 -11.30 -15.85 7.98
N VAL A 84 -11.53 -16.99 7.33
CA VAL A 84 -12.71 -17.25 6.49
C VAL A 84 -13.40 -18.50 7.06
N GLY A 85 -14.60 -18.36 7.57
CA GLY A 85 -15.26 -19.39 8.34
C GLY A 85 -14.38 -19.89 9.49
N LYS A 86 -14.02 -21.16 9.48
CA LYS A 86 -13.18 -21.79 10.50
C LYS A 86 -11.70 -21.89 10.13
N LYS A 87 -11.30 -21.52 8.88
CA LYS A 87 -9.96 -21.67 8.34
C LYS A 87 -9.22 -20.35 8.25
N TRP A 88 -7.88 -20.40 8.33
CA TRP A 88 -7.02 -19.28 7.98
C TRP A 88 -6.74 -19.28 6.49
N ASN A 89 -6.88 -18.13 5.87
CA ASN A 89 -6.56 -17.85 4.48
C ASN A 89 -5.57 -16.70 4.40
N TYR A 90 -4.97 -16.50 3.25
CA TYR A 90 -3.92 -15.52 3.05
C TYR A 90 -4.37 -14.47 2.04
N VAL A 91 -3.90 -13.25 2.24
CA VAL A 91 -4.07 -12.11 1.32
C VAL A 91 -2.69 -11.58 0.97
N CYS A 92 -2.45 -11.41 -0.33
CA CYS A 92 -1.27 -10.80 -0.90
C CYS A 92 -1.63 -9.47 -1.54
N PHE A 93 -0.84 -8.41 -1.27
CA PHE A 93 -0.88 -7.16 -2.01
C PHE A 93 0.46 -6.88 -2.65
N ILE A 94 0.41 -6.26 -3.84
CA ILE A 94 1.57 -5.68 -4.52
C ILE A 94 1.32 -4.18 -4.60
N LEU A 95 2.19 -3.38 -3.97
CA LEU A 95 2.06 -1.94 -3.87
C LEU A 95 3.17 -1.23 -4.63
N ASP A 96 2.81 -0.15 -5.33
CA ASP A 96 3.77 0.80 -5.86
C ASP A 96 4.25 1.75 -4.75
N LEU A 97 5.56 1.88 -4.60
CA LEU A 97 6.16 2.79 -3.62
C LEU A 97 6.03 4.26 -4.02
N PHE A 98 5.83 4.58 -5.28
CA PHE A 98 5.65 5.95 -5.75
C PHE A 98 4.38 6.58 -5.16
N ASN A 99 3.23 5.94 -5.36
CA ASN A 99 1.93 6.49 -5.01
C ASN A 99 1.12 5.66 -4.01
N ARG A 100 1.68 4.56 -3.46
CA ARG A 100 0.99 3.65 -2.54
C ARG A 100 -0.23 2.95 -3.14
N GLU A 101 -0.33 2.88 -4.45
CA GLU A 101 -1.39 2.17 -5.16
C GLU A 101 -1.24 0.66 -4.97
N ILE A 102 -2.33 -0.03 -4.68
CA ILE A 102 -2.37 -1.49 -4.74
C ILE A 102 -2.56 -1.85 -6.20
N LEU A 103 -1.47 -2.28 -6.85
CA LEU A 103 -1.46 -2.66 -8.28
C LEU A 103 -2.07 -4.03 -8.50
N GLY A 104 -1.78 -4.97 -7.61
CA GLY A 104 -2.24 -6.33 -7.67
C GLY A 104 -2.57 -6.88 -6.30
N TYR A 105 -3.49 -7.83 -6.26
CA TYR A 105 -3.90 -8.49 -5.01
C TYR A 105 -4.42 -9.89 -5.28
N SER A 106 -4.39 -10.73 -4.27
CA SER A 106 -4.98 -12.06 -4.30
C SER A 106 -5.37 -12.52 -2.92
N CYS A 107 -6.28 -13.50 -2.85
CA CYS A 107 -6.53 -14.28 -1.66
C CYS A 107 -6.58 -15.77 -1.99
N GLY A 108 -6.27 -16.61 -0.99
CA GLY A 108 -6.20 -18.06 -1.16
C GLY A 108 -5.96 -18.81 0.15
N GLU A 109 -6.13 -20.14 0.09
CA GLU A 109 -5.98 -21.03 1.26
C GLU A 109 -4.50 -21.31 1.60
N HIS A 110 -3.60 -21.15 0.64
CA HIS A 110 -2.19 -21.50 0.80
C HIS A 110 -1.29 -20.26 0.72
N LYS A 111 -0.24 -20.28 1.53
CA LYS A 111 0.83 -19.29 1.52
C LYS A 111 1.95 -19.80 0.61
N ASP A 112 1.82 -19.56 -0.69
CA ASP A 112 2.71 -20.10 -1.71
C ASP A 112 2.96 -19.13 -2.89
N ALA A 113 3.84 -19.52 -3.81
CA ALA A 113 4.14 -18.77 -5.02
C ALA A 113 2.92 -18.59 -5.94
N VAL A 114 1.95 -19.52 -5.92
CA VAL A 114 0.73 -19.44 -6.74
C VAL A 114 -0.10 -18.24 -6.32
N LEU A 115 -0.23 -18.01 -5.00
CA LEU A 115 -0.92 -16.85 -4.47
C LEU A 115 -0.25 -15.54 -4.93
N VAL A 116 1.08 -15.46 -4.89
CA VAL A 116 1.85 -14.29 -5.33
C VAL A 116 1.69 -14.07 -6.83
N LYS A 117 1.83 -15.11 -7.65
CA LYS A 117 1.61 -15.04 -9.11
C LYS A 117 0.19 -14.59 -9.47
N LYS A 118 -0.83 -15.04 -8.72
CA LYS A 118 -2.21 -14.58 -8.87
C LYS A 118 -2.34 -13.08 -8.57
N ALA A 119 -1.59 -12.53 -7.62
CA ALA A 119 -1.56 -11.09 -7.39
C ALA A 119 -0.90 -10.34 -8.56
N PHE A 120 0.21 -10.85 -9.11
CA PHE A 120 0.84 -10.29 -10.30
C PHE A 120 -0.08 -10.29 -11.52
N SER A 121 -0.87 -11.34 -11.74
CA SER A 121 -1.80 -11.44 -12.89
C SER A 121 -2.93 -10.39 -12.86
N ARG A 122 -3.15 -9.73 -11.74
CA ARG A 122 -4.13 -8.64 -11.60
C ARG A 122 -3.54 -7.24 -11.84
N ILE A 123 -2.22 -7.13 -12.00
CA ILE A 123 -1.56 -5.86 -12.35
C ILE A 123 -1.93 -5.52 -13.79
N LYS A 124 -2.45 -4.30 -13.99
CA LYS A 124 -2.86 -3.80 -15.31
C LYS A 124 -1.75 -3.03 -16.02
N GLN A 125 -0.80 -2.53 -15.25
CA GLN A 125 0.35 -1.79 -15.75
C GLN A 125 1.38 -2.74 -16.39
N PRO A 126 2.21 -2.26 -17.34
CA PRO A 126 3.25 -3.07 -17.95
C PRO A 126 4.28 -3.51 -16.91
N LEU A 127 4.43 -4.82 -16.71
CA LEU A 127 5.42 -5.36 -15.75
C LEU A 127 6.86 -5.07 -16.18
N THR A 128 7.10 -4.81 -17.46
CA THR A 128 8.41 -4.39 -18.01
C THR A 128 8.87 -3.00 -17.56
N GLU A 129 7.97 -2.20 -16.97
CA GLU A 129 8.32 -0.91 -16.39
C GLU A 129 8.69 -1.02 -14.89
N VAL A 130 8.54 -2.21 -14.29
CA VAL A 130 8.91 -2.45 -12.89
C VAL A 130 10.40 -2.71 -12.78
N GLU A 131 11.11 -1.85 -12.04
CA GLU A 131 12.56 -2.00 -11.87
C GLU A 131 12.92 -2.90 -10.68
N ILE A 132 12.23 -2.75 -9.54
CA ILE A 132 12.55 -3.44 -8.28
C ILE A 132 11.29 -4.11 -7.71
N PHE A 133 11.42 -5.40 -7.38
CA PHE A 133 10.45 -6.14 -6.58
C PHE A 133 11.04 -6.45 -5.21
N HIS A 134 10.52 -5.81 -4.16
CA HIS A 134 11.01 -5.95 -2.80
C HIS A 134 10.06 -6.76 -1.92
N THR A 135 10.62 -7.75 -1.19
CA THR A 135 9.88 -8.64 -0.30
C THR A 135 10.67 -8.94 0.98
N ASP A 136 10.02 -9.61 1.92
CA ASP A 136 10.72 -10.36 2.93
C ASP A 136 11.32 -11.67 2.34
N ARG A 137 11.89 -12.52 3.21
CA ARG A 137 12.50 -13.81 2.83
C ARG A 137 11.53 -14.98 2.97
N GLY A 138 10.24 -14.75 2.82
CA GLY A 138 9.25 -15.81 2.84
C GLY A 138 9.45 -16.77 1.65
N LYS A 139 9.28 -18.08 1.89
CA LYS A 139 9.41 -19.10 0.83
C LYS A 139 8.41 -18.89 -0.30
N GLU A 140 7.31 -18.21 -0.06
CA GLU A 140 6.32 -17.81 -1.05
C GLU A 140 6.87 -16.81 -2.06
N PHE A 141 7.90 -16.04 -1.68
CA PHE A 141 8.58 -15.05 -2.53
C PHE A 141 9.93 -15.56 -3.03
N ASP A 142 10.67 -16.31 -2.19
CA ASP A 142 12.02 -16.80 -2.48
C ASP A 142 11.97 -18.23 -3.02
N ASN A 143 11.63 -18.38 -4.31
CA ASN A 143 11.50 -19.65 -5.00
C ASN A 143 11.62 -19.48 -6.52
N GLN A 144 11.90 -20.61 -7.21
CA GLN A 144 12.13 -20.64 -8.66
C GLN A 144 10.97 -20.05 -9.48
N ALA A 145 9.72 -20.28 -9.08
CA ALA A 145 8.56 -19.78 -9.86
C ALA A 145 8.44 -18.25 -9.85
N ILE A 146 8.90 -17.59 -8.79
CA ILE A 146 9.01 -16.14 -8.71
C ILE A 146 10.28 -15.65 -9.41
N ASP A 147 11.40 -16.39 -9.32
CA ASP A 147 12.62 -16.06 -10.07
C ASP A 147 12.39 -16.05 -11.58
N GLU A 148 11.68 -17.05 -12.09
CA GLU A 148 11.30 -17.12 -13.51
C GLU A 148 10.42 -15.94 -13.93
N LEU A 149 9.45 -15.55 -13.10
CA LEU A 149 8.61 -14.38 -13.36
C LEU A 149 9.44 -13.09 -13.40
N LEU A 150 10.28 -12.86 -12.40
CA LEU A 150 11.11 -11.65 -12.34
C LEU A 150 12.09 -11.57 -13.52
N THR A 151 12.70 -12.70 -13.88
CA THR A 151 13.61 -12.80 -15.04
C THR A 151 12.88 -12.51 -16.36
N THR A 152 11.64 -13.00 -16.51
CA THR A 152 10.84 -12.79 -17.73
C THR A 152 10.56 -11.30 -18.00
N PHE A 153 10.41 -10.51 -16.95
CA PHE A 153 10.10 -9.08 -17.05
C PHE A 153 11.29 -8.16 -16.70
N ASP A 154 12.49 -8.72 -16.54
CA ASP A 154 13.74 -8.00 -16.18
C ASP A 154 13.62 -7.20 -14.87
N ILE A 155 12.91 -7.76 -13.87
CA ILE A 155 12.68 -7.14 -12.59
C ILE A 155 13.76 -7.53 -11.59
N ASN A 156 14.43 -6.56 -11.00
CA ASN A 156 15.46 -6.78 -9.98
C ASN A 156 14.83 -7.20 -8.65
N ARG A 157 15.28 -8.34 -8.11
CA ARG A 157 14.88 -8.76 -6.77
C ARG A 157 15.58 -7.96 -5.69
N SER A 158 14.83 -7.54 -4.69
CA SER A 158 15.33 -6.95 -3.45
C SER A 158 14.74 -7.68 -2.25
N LEU A 159 15.57 -8.11 -1.30
CA LEU A 159 15.12 -8.83 -0.11
C LEU A 159 15.46 -8.05 1.16
N SER A 160 14.49 -7.97 2.08
CA SER A 160 14.72 -7.43 3.44
C SER A 160 15.81 -8.19 4.16
N HIS A 161 16.58 -7.54 5.02
CA HIS A 161 17.51 -8.23 5.91
C HIS A 161 16.73 -9.09 6.91
N LYS A 162 17.31 -10.25 7.24
CA LYS A 162 16.70 -11.16 8.21
C LYS A 162 16.53 -10.48 9.58
N GLY A 163 15.29 -10.46 10.10
CA GLY A 163 14.98 -9.84 11.38
C GLY A 163 14.87 -8.30 11.34
N CYS A 164 14.85 -7.68 10.16
CA CYS A 164 14.71 -6.23 9.99
C CYS A 164 13.33 -5.85 9.44
N PRO A 165 12.28 -5.77 10.28
CA PRO A 165 10.94 -5.41 9.83
C PRO A 165 10.88 -4.01 9.18
N PHE A 166 11.77 -3.11 9.59
CA PHE A 166 11.85 -1.75 9.01
C PHE A 166 12.18 -1.74 7.51
N ASP A 167 12.76 -2.82 6.97
CA ASP A 167 13.10 -2.92 5.55
C ASP A 167 11.85 -3.09 4.66
N ASN A 168 10.71 -3.55 5.23
CA ASN A 168 9.42 -3.66 4.55
C ASN A 168 8.32 -2.81 5.21
N ALA A 169 8.69 -1.69 5.84
CA ALA A 169 7.79 -0.88 6.67
C ALA A 169 6.53 -0.37 5.92
N VAL A 170 6.61 -0.15 4.62
CA VAL A 170 5.46 0.31 3.81
C VAL A 170 4.44 -0.80 3.66
N ALA A 171 4.84 -2.02 3.31
CA ALA A 171 3.95 -3.17 3.24
C ALA A 171 3.33 -3.45 4.62
N GLU A 172 4.14 -3.52 5.68
CA GLU A 172 3.63 -3.73 7.05
C GLU A 172 2.58 -2.69 7.46
N SER A 173 2.84 -1.41 7.18
CA SER A 173 1.90 -0.33 7.50
C SER A 173 0.60 -0.44 6.69
N THR A 174 0.66 -0.92 5.45
CA THR A 174 -0.50 -1.16 4.59
C THR A 174 -1.34 -2.33 5.14
N TYR A 175 -0.70 -3.44 5.52
CA TYR A 175 -1.41 -4.56 6.13
C TYR A 175 -2.01 -4.22 7.49
N LYS A 176 -1.38 -3.34 8.26
CA LYS A 176 -1.99 -2.81 9.47
C LYS A 176 -3.27 -2.03 9.16
N SER A 177 -3.26 -1.22 8.11
CA SER A 177 -4.44 -0.50 7.64
C SER A 177 -5.52 -1.46 7.16
N LEU A 178 -5.17 -2.45 6.32
CA LEU A 178 -6.08 -3.50 5.87
C LEU A 178 -6.77 -4.20 7.04
N LYS A 179 -6.02 -4.61 8.06
CA LYS A 179 -6.60 -5.29 9.24
C LYS A 179 -7.60 -4.41 9.97
N VAL A 180 -7.27 -3.15 10.21
CA VAL A 180 -8.10 -2.23 10.99
C VAL A 180 -9.30 -1.71 10.20
N GLU A 181 -9.09 -1.38 8.93
CA GLU A 181 -10.11 -0.75 8.08
C GLU A 181 -11.06 -1.75 7.44
N PHE A 182 -10.60 -3.00 7.24
CA PHE A 182 -11.33 -4.01 6.51
C PHE A 182 -11.48 -5.31 7.32
N VAL A 183 -10.41 -6.05 7.60
CA VAL A 183 -10.50 -7.42 8.14
C VAL A 183 -11.27 -7.49 9.45
N TYR A 184 -11.07 -6.53 10.37
CA TYR A 184 -11.75 -6.51 11.67
C TYR A 184 -13.17 -5.92 11.62
N GLN A 185 -13.62 -5.45 10.47
CA GLN A 185 -14.97 -4.91 10.27
C GLN A 185 -15.93 -5.93 9.66
N TYR A 186 -15.42 -7.05 9.14
CA TYR A 186 -16.18 -8.05 8.42
C TYR A 186 -15.98 -9.45 9.00
N THR A 187 -16.96 -10.31 8.76
CA THR A 187 -16.85 -11.77 8.95
C THR A 187 -17.02 -12.39 7.58
N PHE A 188 -16.02 -13.18 7.16
CA PHE A 188 -16.02 -13.83 5.85
C PHE A 188 -16.40 -15.29 6.02
N GLU A 189 -17.40 -15.76 5.29
CA GLU A 189 -17.86 -17.15 5.29
C GLU A 189 -17.21 -17.99 4.21
N THR A 190 -16.94 -17.37 3.04
CA THR A 190 -16.34 -18.04 1.88
C THR A 190 -15.16 -17.25 1.31
N LEU A 191 -14.26 -17.95 0.61
CA LEU A 191 -13.13 -17.32 -0.07
C LEU A 191 -13.59 -16.40 -1.20
N GLN A 192 -14.70 -16.75 -1.88
CA GLN A 192 -15.31 -15.91 -2.90
C GLN A 192 -15.81 -14.59 -2.32
N GLN A 193 -16.45 -14.63 -1.15
CA GLN A 193 -16.88 -13.43 -0.44
C GLN A 193 -15.65 -12.55 -0.10
N LEU A 194 -14.58 -13.15 0.46
CA LEU A 194 -13.36 -12.40 0.74
C LEU A 194 -12.76 -11.76 -0.51
N ASP A 195 -12.72 -12.47 -1.65
CA ASP A 195 -12.15 -11.93 -2.91
C ASP A 195 -12.96 -10.75 -3.45
N LEU A 196 -14.30 -10.82 -3.36
CA LEU A 196 -15.22 -9.76 -3.77
C LEU A 196 -15.08 -8.50 -2.89
N GLU A 197 -15.15 -8.68 -1.58
CA GLU A 197 -14.99 -7.57 -0.63
C GLU A 197 -13.59 -6.95 -0.69
N LEU A 198 -12.57 -7.77 -1.00
CA LEU A 198 -11.20 -7.31 -1.19
C LEU A 198 -11.06 -6.46 -2.46
N PHE A 199 -11.80 -6.80 -3.54
CA PHE A 199 -11.89 -5.97 -4.75
C PHE A 199 -12.43 -4.57 -4.41
N ASP A 200 -13.52 -4.49 -3.66
CA ASP A 200 -14.11 -3.22 -3.25
C ASP A 200 -13.18 -2.41 -2.33
N TYR A 201 -12.50 -3.11 -1.41
CA TYR A 201 -11.51 -2.47 -0.54
C TYR A 201 -10.33 -1.88 -1.34
N VAL A 202 -9.78 -2.61 -2.32
CA VAL A 202 -8.70 -2.15 -3.18
C VAL A 202 -9.14 -0.95 -4.02
N ASN A 203 -10.35 -1.01 -4.59
CA ASN A 203 -10.91 0.12 -5.32
C ASN A 203 -11.06 1.36 -4.43
N TRP A 204 -11.60 1.20 -3.22
CA TRP A 204 -11.69 2.27 -2.23
C TRP A 204 -10.32 2.81 -1.81
N TRP A 205 -9.33 1.92 -1.57
CA TRP A 205 -7.97 2.31 -1.23
C TRP A 205 -7.33 3.18 -2.31
N ASN A 206 -7.46 2.79 -3.57
CA ASN A 206 -6.81 3.44 -4.70
C ASN A 206 -7.48 4.76 -5.11
N HIS A 207 -8.81 4.83 -5.02
CA HIS A 207 -9.59 5.95 -5.60
C HIS A 207 -10.24 6.88 -4.57
N LEU A 208 -10.46 6.44 -3.33
CA LEU A 208 -11.25 7.20 -2.36
C LEU A 208 -10.51 7.48 -1.05
N ARG A 209 -9.64 6.55 -0.62
CA ARG A 209 -8.91 6.69 0.63
C ARG A 209 -7.84 7.78 0.53
N LEU A 210 -7.87 8.72 1.49
CA LEU A 210 -6.86 9.77 1.58
C LEU A 210 -5.62 9.29 2.34
N HIS A 211 -4.45 9.50 1.74
CA HIS A 211 -3.16 9.10 2.30
C HIS A 211 -2.37 10.32 2.81
N GLY A 212 -2.03 10.33 4.09
CA GLY A 212 -1.28 11.43 4.70
C GLY A 212 0.12 11.62 4.09
N THR A 213 0.76 10.54 3.66
CA THR A 213 2.08 10.57 2.98
C THR A 213 2.01 11.14 1.56
N LEU A 214 0.82 11.18 0.96
CA LEU A 214 0.56 11.73 -0.37
C LEU A 214 -0.10 13.11 -0.31
N GLY A 215 0.09 13.86 0.77
CA GLY A 215 -0.54 15.18 0.92
C GLY A 215 -2.06 15.14 1.06
N TYR A 216 -2.63 14.02 1.47
CA TYR A 216 -4.07 13.73 1.53
C TYR A 216 -4.71 13.60 0.13
N GLU A 217 -3.94 13.16 -0.85
CA GLU A 217 -4.46 12.67 -2.12
C GLU A 217 -4.74 11.15 -2.05
N THR A 218 -5.54 10.66 -3.00
CA THR A 218 -5.69 9.23 -3.23
C THR A 218 -4.50 8.71 -4.03
N PRO A 219 -4.14 7.42 -3.98
CA PRO A 219 -3.07 6.85 -4.78
C PRO A 219 -3.15 7.21 -6.26
N VAL A 220 -4.28 6.95 -6.90
CA VAL A 220 -4.50 7.25 -8.32
C VAL A 220 -4.52 8.76 -8.59
N GLY A 221 -5.15 9.55 -7.71
CA GLY A 221 -5.17 11.02 -7.81
C GLY A 221 -3.76 11.61 -7.77
N TYR A 222 -2.93 11.16 -6.83
CA TYR A 222 -1.54 11.57 -6.71
C TYR A 222 -0.73 11.24 -7.97
N ARG A 223 -0.83 10.00 -8.48
CA ARG A 223 -0.16 9.60 -9.72
C ARG A 223 -0.54 10.50 -10.88
N ASN A 224 -1.84 10.68 -11.11
CA ASN A 224 -2.33 11.47 -12.23
C ASN A 224 -1.88 12.93 -12.14
N GLN A 225 -1.92 13.54 -10.96
CA GLN A 225 -1.45 14.90 -10.74
C GLN A 225 0.05 15.03 -11.01
N ARG A 226 0.88 14.09 -10.55
CA ARG A 226 2.33 14.12 -10.76
C ARG A 226 2.72 13.92 -12.21
N LEU A 227 2.04 13.02 -12.92
CA LEU A 227 2.28 12.81 -14.35
C LEU A 227 1.86 14.03 -15.18
N ALA A 228 0.71 14.64 -14.91
CA ALA A 228 0.26 15.85 -15.56
C ALA A 228 1.25 17.02 -15.35
N GLN A 229 1.76 17.20 -14.12
CA GLN A 229 2.76 18.23 -13.82
C GLN A 229 4.03 18.05 -14.63
N ARG A 230 4.53 16.81 -14.78
CA ARG A 230 5.74 16.54 -15.59
C ARG A 230 5.56 16.85 -17.06
N ILE A 231 4.38 16.57 -17.64
CA ILE A 231 4.10 16.93 -19.03
C ILE A 231 4.19 18.44 -19.20
N LEU A 232 3.56 19.21 -18.29
CA LEU A 232 3.61 20.67 -18.32
C LEU A 232 5.04 21.21 -18.15
N ASP A 233 5.81 20.66 -17.22
CA ASP A 233 7.19 21.09 -16.97
C ASP A 233 8.08 20.81 -18.20
N ASN A 234 7.89 19.69 -18.88
CA ASN A 234 8.61 19.36 -20.11
C ASN A 234 8.23 20.29 -21.27
N GLU A 235 6.96 20.60 -21.45
CA GLU A 235 6.48 21.51 -22.48
C GLU A 235 7.04 22.94 -22.27
N LEU A 236 7.04 23.44 -21.04
CA LEU A 236 7.63 24.73 -20.67
C LEU A 236 9.15 24.76 -20.85
N GLY A 237 9.83 23.66 -20.52
CA GLY A 237 11.28 23.52 -20.74
C GLY A 237 11.65 23.54 -22.23
N CYS A 238 10.87 22.91 -23.09
CA CYS A 238 11.06 22.96 -24.54
C CYS A 238 10.77 24.32 -25.14
N ALA A 239 9.75 25.04 -24.66
CA ALA A 239 9.42 26.41 -25.13
C ALA A 239 10.56 27.38 -24.84
N ASN A 240 11.11 27.37 -23.64
CA ASN A 240 12.22 28.24 -23.24
C ASN A 240 13.54 27.93 -24.00
N ALA A 241 13.74 26.66 -24.42
CA ALA A 241 14.91 26.28 -25.22
C ALA A 241 14.83 26.75 -26.69
N SER A 242 13.61 26.90 -27.23
CA SER A 242 13.38 27.38 -28.60
C SER A 242 13.43 28.91 -28.76
N GLU A 243 13.29 29.68 -27.66
CA GLU A 243 13.43 31.14 -27.66
C GLU A 243 14.89 31.60 -27.41
N ALA A 244 15.80 30.66 -27.08
CA ALA A 244 17.21 30.96 -26.80
C ALA A 244 18.15 30.72 -28.02
N VAL A 245 17.63 30.44 -29.21
CA VAL A 245 18.33 30.33 -30.50
C VAL A 245 17.91 31.47 -31.41
#